data_7f979ee4ca02be561637f3ef250bdabd
#
_entry.id   7f979ee4ca02be561637f3ef250bdabd
#
_cell.length_a   1.000
_cell.length_b   1.000
_cell.length_c   1.000
_cell.angle_alpha   90.00
_cell.angle_beta   90.00
_cell.angle_gamma   90.00
#
_symmetry.space_group_name_H-M   'P 1'
#
loop_
_entity.id
_entity.type
_entity.pdbx_description
1 polymer ?
#
loop_
_entity_poly.entity_id
_entity_poly.type
_entity_poly.pdbx_seq_one_letter_code
_entity_poly.pdbx_strand_id
1 'polypeptide(L)'
;MDRSAQIIQTSWIGIIANVLLASFKAVVGLLANSVAIVMDAVNNLSDALSSVITIVGTKLSQRPADRKHPFGFGRIEYFSAIIIAVIVLSAGITSLIESAKKIIYPTQPEYTETTLIVIVIAIIVKLVLGRYVRNKGTQLNSDALIASGSDALFDAVITLATLVSAGVMLLWGISLDGILGVLISLVIIKAGVEMLSSPVNELLGTSISAELTNQIKKEVSEFEGVHGVYDLILHNYGPDMKIGSIHINVYDTMSAHDIHGLTRKITMHMLTRHGIVLTVGVYAIATGDNKRAELQTTILQTLVSNKDIVQVHGFYYSEKENMISVDVVPDISIHDDKAFVSHLIDEIQPLVPGIHLEIVIDHNYSE
;
A
#
# COMPACT_ATOMS: atom_id res chain seq x y z
N MET A 1 -1.31 -22.34 -7.77
CA MET A 1 -2.55 -21.92 -7.05
C MET A 1 -2.68 -20.45 -7.21
N ASP A 2 -3.88 -19.96 -7.51
CA ASP A 2 -4.19 -18.54 -7.59
C ASP A 2 -3.93 -17.86 -6.23
N ARG A 3 -3.46 -16.59 -6.23
CA ARG A 3 -3.16 -15.78 -5.04
C ARG A 3 -4.32 -15.80 -4.05
N SER A 4 -5.51 -15.53 -4.52
CA SER A 4 -6.73 -15.49 -3.70
C SER A 4 -7.08 -16.83 -3.07
N ALA A 5 -6.87 -17.94 -3.80
CA ALA A 5 -7.06 -19.28 -3.25
C ALA A 5 -6.11 -19.58 -2.08
N GLN A 6 -4.85 -19.09 -2.16
CA GLN A 6 -3.87 -19.23 -1.10
C GLN A 6 -4.23 -18.37 0.13
N ILE A 7 -4.74 -17.14 -0.07
CA ILE A 7 -5.24 -16.28 1.02
C ILE A 7 -6.39 -16.98 1.74
N ILE A 8 -7.40 -17.47 1.02
CA ILE A 8 -8.56 -18.16 1.58
C ILE A 8 -8.11 -19.43 2.34
N GLN A 9 -7.21 -20.23 1.77
CA GLN A 9 -6.68 -21.43 2.43
C GLN A 9 -5.96 -21.10 3.73
N THR A 10 -5.12 -20.05 3.74
CA THR A 10 -4.41 -19.60 4.93
C THR A 10 -5.38 -19.11 6.01
N SER A 11 -6.41 -18.38 5.62
CA SER A 11 -7.46 -17.90 6.54
C SER A 11 -8.28 -19.05 7.13
N TRP A 12 -8.55 -20.13 6.35
CA TRP A 12 -9.20 -21.34 6.88
C TRP A 12 -8.35 -22.01 7.94
N ILE A 13 -7.02 -22.08 7.76
CA ILE A 13 -6.11 -22.59 8.79
C ILE A 13 -6.22 -21.75 10.07
N GLY A 14 -6.29 -20.40 9.93
CA GLY A 14 -6.53 -19.48 11.04
C GLY A 14 -7.83 -19.76 11.78
N ILE A 15 -8.94 -19.91 11.06
CA ILE A 15 -10.25 -20.22 11.64
C ILE A 15 -10.21 -21.54 12.40
N ILE A 16 -9.71 -22.60 11.76
CA ILE A 16 -9.67 -23.96 12.37
C ILE A 16 -8.82 -23.93 13.65
N ALA A 17 -7.64 -23.32 13.61
CA ALA A 17 -6.76 -23.23 14.76
C ALA A 17 -7.38 -22.45 15.93
N ASN A 18 -8.01 -21.30 15.65
CA ASN A 18 -8.67 -20.49 16.67
C ASN A 18 -9.92 -21.16 17.23
N VAL A 19 -10.72 -21.83 16.42
CA VAL A 19 -11.89 -22.59 16.88
C VAL A 19 -11.49 -23.79 17.73
N LEU A 20 -10.43 -24.52 17.34
CA LEU A 20 -9.91 -25.62 18.14
C LEU A 20 -9.37 -25.11 19.49
N LEU A 21 -8.64 -24.00 19.51
CA LEU A 21 -8.13 -23.41 20.72
C LEU A 21 -9.25 -22.89 21.64
N ALA A 22 -10.27 -22.23 21.04
CA ALA A 22 -11.46 -21.80 21.76
C ALA A 22 -12.22 -22.99 22.38
N SER A 23 -12.42 -24.06 21.62
CA SER A 23 -13.09 -25.27 22.09
C SER A 23 -12.32 -25.94 23.24
N PHE A 24 -11.00 -26.07 23.10
CA PHE A 24 -10.12 -26.58 24.14
C PHE A 24 -10.22 -25.74 25.42
N LYS A 25 -10.09 -24.42 25.33
CA LYS A 25 -10.19 -23.51 26.48
C LYS A 25 -11.59 -23.56 27.11
N ALA A 26 -12.65 -23.60 26.31
CA ALA A 26 -14.01 -23.68 26.82
C ALA A 26 -14.22 -24.96 27.65
N VAL A 27 -13.80 -26.12 27.14
CA VAL A 27 -13.91 -27.40 27.88
C VAL A 27 -13.10 -27.36 29.19
N VAL A 28 -11.84 -26.93 29.12
CA VAL A 28 -10.99 -26.84 30.33
C VAL A 28 -11.54 -25.82 31.32
N GLY A 29 -12.00 -24.66 30.84
CA GLY A 29 -12.57 -23.60 31.67
C GLY A 29 -13.85 -24.02 32.41
N LEU A 30 -14.72 -24.78 31.72
CA LEU A 30 -15.93 -25.35 32.34
C LEU A 30 -15.60 -26.42 33.38
N LEU A 31 -14.66 -27.32 33.08
CA LEU A 31 -14.24 -28.37 33.99
C LEU A 31 -13.53 -27.83 35.22
N ALA A 32 -12.71 -26.79 35.04
CA ALA A 32 -11.99 -26.09 36.12
C ALA A 32 -12.85 -25.01 36.84
N ASN A 33 -14.10 -24.82 36.43
CA ASN A 33 -15.00 -23.78 36.92
C ASN A 33 -14.33 -22.37 36.88
N SER A 34 -13.52 -22.12 35.84
CA SER A 34 -12.77 -20.88 35.67
C SER A 34 -13.41 -19.99 34.61
N VAL A 35 -14.06 -18.91 35.06
CA VAL A 35 -14.66 -17.90 34.19
C VAL A 35 -13.58 -17.24 33.32
N ALA A 36 -12.38 -17.03 33.83
CA ALA A 36 -11.29 -16.41 33.07
C ALA A 36 -10.89 -17.24 31.84
N ILE A 37 -10.78 -18.57 31.96
CA ILE A 37 -10.45 -19.44 30.81
C ILE A 37 -11.62 -19.47 29.80
N VAL A 38 -12.87 -19.45 30.27
CA VAL A 38 -14.05 -19.41 29.38
C VAL A 38 -14.09 -18.08 28.61
N MET A 39 -13.82 -16.95 29.26
CA MET A 39 -13.74 -15.65 28.59
C MET A 39 -12.60 -15.61 27.55
N ASP A 40 -11.47 -16.21 27.87
CA ASP A 40 -10.36 -16.34 26.92
C ASP A 40 -10.70 -17.24 25.71
N ALA A 41 -11.55 -18.24 25.91
CA ALA A 41 -12.11 -19.02 24.79
C ALA A 41 -13.01 -18.15 23.86
N VAL A 42 -13.81 -17.27 24.43
CA VAL A 42 -14.63 -16.31 23.66
C VAL A 42 -13.73 -15.35 22.86
N ASN A 43 -12.62 -14.91 23.45
CA ASN A 43 -11.64 -14.07 22.74
C ASN A 43 -11.07 -14.77 21.51
N ASN A 44 -10.66 -16.04 21.62
CA ASN A 44 -10.19 -16.81 20.45
C ASN A 44 -11.26 -17.00 19.36
N LEU A 45 -12.53 -17.02 19.74
CA LEU A 45 -13.61 -17.05 18.75
C LEU A 45 -13.70 -15.72 17.99
N SER A 46 -13.46 -14.59 18.68
CA SER A 46 -13.37 -13.28 18.04
C SER A 46 -12.20 -13.17 17.08
N ASP A 47 -11.05 -13.82 17.37
CA ASP A 47 -9.89 -13.87 16.45
C ASP A 47 -10.20 -14.64 15.16
N ALA A 48 -11.06 -15.68 15.26
CA ALA A 48 -11.53 -16.36 14.06
C ALA A 48 -12.33 -15.43 13.14
N LEU A 49 -12.98 -14.39 13.68
CA LEU A 49 -13.73 -13.40 12.91
C LEU A 49 -12.83 -12.60 11.96
N SER A 50 -11.61 -12.23 12.37
CA SER A 50 -10.63 -11.56 11.51
C SER A 50 -10.31 -12.40 10.27
N SER A 51 -10.16 -13.72 10.44
CA SER A 51 -9.96 -14.64 9.31
C SER A 51 -11.20 -14.75 8.40
N VAL A 52 -12.41 -14.69 8.97
CA VAL A 52 -13.66 -14.64 8.18
C VAL A 52 -13.73 -13.35 7.36
N ILE A 53 -13.39 -12.21 7.95
CA ILE A 53 -13.33 -10.91 7.27
C ILE A 53 -12.37 -10.98 6.08
N THR A 54 -11.19 -11.58 6.25
CA THR A 54 -10.21 -11.80 5.17
C THR A 54 -10.81 -12.63 4.03
N ILE A 55 -11.48 -13.76 4.34
CA ILE A 55 -12.11 -14.61 3.31
C ILE A 55 -13.21 -13.85 2.55
N VAL A 56 -14.09 -13.17 3.27
CA VAL A 56 -15.18 -12.42 2.67
C VAL A 56 -14.63 -11.28 1.80
N GLY A 57 -13.66 -10.53 2.31
CA GLY A 57 -13.00 -9.46 1.58
C GLY A 57 -12.34 -9.93 0.30
N THR A 58 -11.54 -11.00 0.38
CA THR A 58 -10.87 -11.61 -0.78
C THR A 58 -11.87 -12.12 -1.82
N LYS A 59 -12.98 -12.77 -1.40
CA LYS A 59 -14.03 -13.20 -2.32
C LYS A 59 -14.77 -12.04 -2.97
N LEU A 60 -15.04 -10.98 -2.23
CA LEU A 60 -15.69 -9.79 -2.77
C LEU A 60 -14.78 -9.02 -3.71
N SER A 61 -13.48 -8.93 -3.43
CA SER A 61 -12.52 -8.25 -4.29
C SER A 61 -12.37 -8.90 -5.67
N GLN A 62 -12.65 -10.20 -5.79
CA GLN A 62 -12.61 -10.96 -7.05
C GLN A 62 -13.84 -10.75 -7.94
N ARG A 63 -14.86 -10.02 -7.48
CA ARG A 63 -16.04 -9.76 -8.32
C ARG A 63 -15.63 -8.99 -9.57
N PRO A 64 -16.12 -9.40 -10.75
CA PRO A 64 -15.84 -8.68 -11.98
C PRO A 64 -16.43 -7.28 -11.95
N ALA A 65 -15.88 -6.42 -12.78
CA ALA A 65 -16.40 -5.07 -12.99
C ALA A 65 -17.88 -5.07 -13.38
N ASP A 66 -18.63 -4.11 -12.89
CA ASP A 66 -20.02 -3.87 -13.23
C ASP A 66 -20.24 -2.40 -13.67
N ARG A 67 -21.48 -2.03 -13.99
CA ARG A 67 -21.79 -0.66 -14.44
C ARG A 67 -21.53 0.42 -13.37
N LYS A 68 -21.58 0.07 -12.08
CA LYS A 68 -21.32 1.00 -10.97
C LYS A 68 -19.83 1.00 -10.57
N HIS A 69 -19.14 -0.11 -10.78
CA HIS A 69 -17.75 -0.32 -10.44
C HIS A 69 -16.98 -0.77 -11.69
N PRO A 70 -16.73 0.13 -12.65
CA PRO A 70 -16.14 -0.22 -13.96
C PRO A 70 -14.71 -0.76 -13.84
N PHE A 71 -14.02 -0.50 -12.74
CA PHE A 71 -12.67 -0.99 -12.46
C PHE A 71 -12.65 -2.20 -11.50
N GLY A 72 -13.82 -2.83 -11.25
CA GLY A 72 -13.95 -3.98 -10.36
C GLY A 72 -13.98 -3.62 -8.88
N PHE A 73 -13.80 -4.64 -8.06
CA PHE A 73 -13.96 -4.56 -6.60
C PHE A 73 -12.64 -4.79 -5.85
N GLY A 74 -11.49 -4.76 -6.52
CA GLY A 74 -10.19 -5.08 -5.92
C GLY A 74 -9.85 -4.32 -4.65
N ARG A 75 -10.28 -3.05 -4.55
CA ARG A 75 -10.07 -2.21 -3.34
C ARG A 75 -10.80 -2.71 -2.08
N ILE A 76 -11.75 -3.64 -2.20
CA ILE A 76 -12.42 -4.25 -1.01
C ILE A 76 -11.39 -4.98 -0.13
N GLU A 77 -10.30 -5.48 -0.70
CA GLU A 77 -9.23 -6.11 0.10
C GLU A 77 -8.61 -5.12 1.10
N TYR A 78 -8.40 -3.86 0.69
CA TYR A 78 -7.91 -2.80 1.56
C TYR A 78 -8.90 -2.46 2.69
N PHE A 79 -10.21 -2.42 2.38
CA PHE A 79 -11.23 -2.22 3.43
C PHE A 79 -11.23 -3.35 4.45
N SER A 80 -11.02 -4.59 4.02
CA SER A 80 -10.91 -5.74 4.93
C SER A 80 -9.71 -5.60 5.87
N ALA A 81 -8.56 -5.17 5.34
CA ALA A 81 -7.37 -4.88 6.15
C ALA A 81 -7.60 -3.74 7.14
N ILE A 82 -8.27 -2.66 6.73
CA ILE A 82 -8.65 -1.54 7.61
C ILE A 82 -9.53 -2.02 8.77
N ILE A 83 -10.55 -2.85 8.49
CA ILE A 83 -11.45 -3.36 9.54
C ILE A 83 -10.64 -4.18 10.56
N ILE A 84 -9.75 -5.06 10.12
CA ILE A 84 -8.91 -5.87 11.00
C ILE A 84 -7.96 -4.96 11.81
N ALA A 85 -7.31 -3.97 11.17
CA ALA A 85 -6.43 -3.03 11.85
C ALA A 85 -7.16 -2.21 12.93
N VAL A 86 -8.41 -1.82 12.68
CA VAL A 86 -9.27 -1.14 13.67
C VAL A 86 -9.61 -2.07 14.85
N ILE A 87 -9.86 -3.35 14.60
CA ILE A 87 -10.07 -4.35 15.67
C ILE A 87 -8.83 -4.46 16.54
N VAL A 88 -7.63 -4.60 15.94
CA VAL A 88 -6.35 -4.66 16.68
C VAL A 88 -6.10 -3.38 17.48
N LEU A 89 -6.33 -2.22 16.89
CA LEU A 89 -6.19 -0.93 17.57
C LEU A 89 -7.14 -0.81 18.77
N SER A 90 -8.39 -1.21 18.59
CA SER A 90 -9.40 -1.22 19.65
C SER A 90 -9.02 -2.17 20.80
N ALA A 91 -8.49 -3.35 20.47
CA ALA A 91 -7.98 -4.31 21.45
C ALA A 91 -6.79 -3.72 22.24
N GLY A 92 -5.85 -3.05 21.56
CA GLY A 92 -4.72 -2.36 22.18
C GLY A 92 -5.18 -1.26 23.16
N ILE A 93 -6.15 -0.42 22.76
CA ILE A 93 -6.71 0.62 23.62
C ILE A 93 -7.42 0.02 24.85
N THR A 94 -8.23 -1.02 24.63
CA THR A 94 -8.94 -1.70 25.72
C THR A 94 -7.94 -2.32 26.70
N SER A 95 -6.93 -3.01 26.20
CA SER A 95 -5.85 -3.60 27.00
C SER A 95 -5.08 -2.52 27.81
N LEU A 96 -4.83 -1.34 27.23
CA LEU A 96 -4.20 -0.22 27.93
C LEU A 96 -5.06 0.27 29.12
N ILE A 97 -6.35 0.44 28.88
CA ILE A 97 -7.30 0.90 29.93
C ILE A 97 -7.37 -0.14 31.06
N GLU A 98 -7.48 -1.42 30.73
CA GLU A 98 -7.56 -2.50 31.72
C GLU A 98 -6.26 -2.63 32.52
N SER A 99 -5.10 -2.52 31.84
CA SER A 99 -3.79 -2.57 32.49
C SER A 99 -3.56 -1.38 33.40
N ALA A 100 -3.97 -0.17 32.98
CA ALA A 100 -3.93 1.02 33.84
C ALA A 100 -4.83 0.87 35.08
N LYS A 101 -6.04 0.28 34.92
CA LYS A 101 -6.92 -0.02 36.08
C LYS A 101 -6.27 -1.00 37.06
N LYS A 102 -5.56 -2.03 36.58
CA LYS A 102 -4.83 -2.99 37.44
C LYS A 102 -3.68 -2.34 38.21
N ILE A 103 -3.07 -1.26 37.72
CA ILE A 103 -2.06 -0.50 38.45
C ILE A 103 -2.74 0.30 39.61
N ILE A 104 -3.88 0.95 39.30
CA ILE A 104 -4.59 1.79 40.28
C ILE A 104 -5.32 0.94 41.35
N TYR A 105 -5.92 -0.16 40.91
CA TYR A 105 -6.69 -1.09 41.75
C TYR A 105 -6.09 -2.50 41.58
N PRO A 106 -4.99 -2.82 42.32
CA PRO A 106 -4.33 -4.10 42.19
C PRO A 106 -5.27 -5.24 42.60
N THR A 107 -5.49 -6.18 41.67
CA THR A 107 -6.18 -7.43 41.95
C THR A 107 -5.15 -8.55 42.01
N GLN A 108 -5.29 -9.47 42.94
CA GLN A 108 -4.43 -10.66 43.01
C GLN A 108 -5.04 -11.75 42.12
N PRO A 109 -4.40 -12.07 41.01
CA PRO A 109 -4.87 -13.15 40.13
C PRO A 109 -4.60 -14.52 40.78
N GLU A 110 -5.56 -15.43 40.73
CA GLU A 110 -5.37 -16.82 41.17
C GLU A 110 -4.87 -17.66 39.99
N TYR A 111 -3.63 -18.10 40.05
CA TYR A 111 -3.02 -19.00 39.05
C TYR A 111 -3.07 -20.44 39.54
N THR A 112 -3.91 -21.26 38.90
CA THR A 112 -3.92 -22.72 39.13
C THR A 112 -2.99 -23.41 38.13
N GLU A 113 -2.53 -24.63 38.44
CA GLU A 113 -1.72 -25.43 37.49
C GLU A 113 -2.42 -25.64 36.15
N THR A 114 -3.73 -25.86 36.16
CA THR A 114 -4.55 -26.00 34.96
C THR A 114 -4.53 -24.71 34.11
N THR A 115 -4.65 -23.54 34.73
CA THR A 115 -4.60 -22.23 34.06
C THR A 115 -3.23 -22.05 33.39
N LEU A 116 -2.12 -22.38 34.08
CA LEU A 116 -0.77 -22.24 33.54
C LEU A 116 -0.53 -23.13 32.31
N ILE A 117 -1.00 -24.40 32.36
CA ILE A 117 -0.88 -25.32 31.20
C ILE A 117 -1.65 -24.78 30.00
N VAL A 118 -2.88 -24.30 30.18
CA VAL A 118 -3.68 -23.71 29.10
C VAL A 118 -3.00 -22.48 28.49
N ILE A 119 -2.43 -21.62 29.33
CA ILE A 119 -1.66 -20.44 28.89
C ILE A 119 -0.48 -20.85 28.02
N VAL A 120 0.33 -21.84 28.44
CA VAL A 120 1.49 -22.28 27.67
C VAL A 120 1.09 -22.88 26.32
N ILE A 121 0.05 -23.72 26.29
CA ILE A 121 -0.47 -24.26 25.02
C ILE A 121 -0.95 -23.12 24.10
N ALA A 122 -1.69 -22.16 24.64
CA ALA A 122 -2.18 -21.01 23.88
C ALA A 122 -1.05 -20.19 23.26
N ILE A 123 0.03 -19.91 24.02
CA ILE A 123 1.21 -19.19 23.53
C ILE A 123 1.82 -19.92 22.34
N ILE A 124 2.06 -21.22 22.46
CA ILE A 124 2.70 -22.01 21.39
C ILE A 124 1.84 -21.97 20.11
N VAL A 125 0.54 -22.24 20.24
CA VAL A 125 -0.39 -22.25 19.11
C VAL A 125 -0.44 -20.88 18.44
N LYS A 126 -0.59 -19.79 19.21
CA LYS A 126 -0.67 -18.42 18.70
C LYS A 126 0.64 -17.95 18.05
N LEU A 127 1.81 -18.31 18.59
CA LEU A 127 3.11 -17.99 18.00
C LEU A 127 3.29 -18.68 16.63
N VAL A 128 2.97 -19.97 16.57
CA VAL A 128 3.10 -20.75 15.33
C VAL A 128 2.11 -20.25 14.28
N LEU A 129 0.85 -20.09 14.66
CA LEU A 129 -0.21 -19.62 13.79
C LEU A 129 0.07 -18.20 13.28
N GLY A 130 0.35 -17.26 14.19
CA GLY A 130 0.57 -15.87 13.85
C GLY A 130 1.76 -15.68 12.92
N ARG A 131 2.88 -16.40 13.19
CA ARG A 131 4.05 -16.37 12.31
C ARG A 131 3.76 -16.96 10.93
N TYR A 132 3.02 -18.05 10.86
CA TYR A 132 2.61 -18.68 9.60
C TYR A 132 1.72 -17.76 8.78
N VAL A 133 0.64 -17.23 9.38
CA VAL A 133 -0.34 -16.37 8.69
C VAL A 133 0.32 -15.07 8.23
N ARG A 134 1.12 -14.42 9.09
CA ARG A 134 1.85 -13.19 8.75
C ARG A 134 2.85 -13.40 7.60
N ASN A 135 3.65 -14.46 7.64
CA ASN A 135 4.61 -14.78 6.58
C ASN A 135 3.90 -15.06 5.25
N LYS A 136 2.75 -15.75 5.29
CA LYS A 136 1.92 -15.95 4.10
C LYS A 136 1.33 -14.64 3.60
N GLY A 137 0.90 -13.76 4.48
CA GLY A 137 0.43 -12.42 4.15
C GLY A 137 1.48 -11.61 3.39
N THR A 138 2.73 -11.60 3.88
CA THR A 138 3.85 -10.91 3.22
C THR A 138 4.15 -11.53 1.84
N GLN A 139 4.18 -12.87 1.72
CA GLN A 139 4.42 -13.55 0.45
C GLN A 139 3.33 -13.27 -0.60
N LEU A 140 2.11 -13.05 -0.15
CA LEU A 140 0.93 -12.84 -1.00
C LEU A 140 0.55 -11.36 -1.14
N ASN A 141 1.31 -10.42 -0.56
CA ASN A 141 0.98 -8.99 -0.51
C ASN A 141 -0.47 -8.76 -0.04
N SER A 142 -0.87 -9.44 1.05
CA SER A 142 -2.21 -9.31 1.63
C SER A 142 -2.15 -8.65 3.00
N ASP A 143 -2.51 -7.36 3.07
CA ASP A 143 -2.54 -6.59 4.30
C ASP A 143 -3.51 -7.20 5.33
N ALA A 144 -4.61 -7.80 4.87
CA ALA A 144 -5.57 -8.49 5.73
C ALA A 144 -4.96 -9.71 6.44
N LEU A 145 -4.14 -10.52 5.74
CA LEU A 145 -3.41 -11.65 6.37
C LEU A 145 -2.29 -11.14 7.28
N ILE A 146 -1.57 -10.08 6.88
CA ILE A 146 -0.53 -9.47 7.71
C ILE A 146 -1.14 -8.96 9.01
N ALA A 147 -2.27 -8.26 8.94
CA ALA A 147 -2.99 -7.77 10.10
C ALA A 147 -3.47 -8.90 11.00
N SER A 148 -4.16 -9.91 10.45
CA SER A 148 -4.66 -11.08 11.22
C SER A 148 -3.52 -11.90 11.85
N GLY A 149 -2.40 -12.09 11.13
CA GLY A 149 -1.23 -12.79 11.68
C GLY A 149 -0.52 -12.00 12.78
N SER A 150 -0.47 -10.66 12.66
CA SER A 150 0.11 -9.78 13.67
C SER A 150 -0.76 -9.74 14.94
N ASP A 151 -2.08 -9.74 14.80
CA ASP A 151 -3.05 -9.86 15.89
C ASP A 151 -2.79 -11.10 16.73
N ALA A 152 -2.71 -12.28 16.10
CA ALA A 152 -2.37 -13.54 16.77
C ALA A 152 -1.00 -13.50 17.47
N LEU A 153 0.00 -12.80 16.93
CA LEU A 153 1.30 -12.61 17.58
C LEU A 153 1.22 -11.69 18.80
N PHE A 154 0.44 -10.60 18.72
CA PHE A 154 0.21 -9.70 19.87
C PHE A 154 -0.49 -10.40 21.01
N ASP A 155 -1.49 -11.23 20.71
CA ASP A 155 -2.14 -12.08 21.72
C ASP A 155 -1.15 -13.03 22.39
N ALA A 156 -0.24 -13.63 21.63
CA ALA A 156 0.81 -14.47 22.19
C ALA A 156 1.74 -13.68 23.12
N VAL A 157 2.09 -12.43 22.77
CA VAL A 157 2.95 -11.56 23.58
C VAL A 157 2.23 -11.14 24.87
N ILE A 158 0.95 -10.77 24.80
CA ILE A 158 0.12 -10.44 25.99
C ILE A 158 0.05 -11.66 26.89
N THR A 159 -0.24 -12.84 26.34
CA THR A 159 -0.37 -14.08 27.10
C THR A 159 0.99 -14.51 27.73
N LEU A 160 2.10 -14.29 27.03
CA LEU A 160 3.46 -14.53 27.56
C LEU A 160 3.77 -13.58 28.73
N ALA A 161 3.41 -12.31 28.61
CA ALA A 161 3.59 -11.36 29.70
C ALA A 161 2.77 -11.75 30.95
N THR A 162 1.53 -12.23 30.75
CA THR A 162 0.72 -12.79 31.83
C THR A 162 1.42 -14.00 32.48
N LEU A 163 2.03 -14.90 31.71
CA LEU A 163 2.79 -16.03 32.23
C LEU A 163 4.03 -15.58 33.04
N VAL A 164 4.76 -14.59 32.54
CA VAL A 164 5.91 -13.99 33.26
C VAL A 164 5.46 -13.35 34.56
N SER A 165 4.37 -12.57 34.53
CA SER A 165 3.80 -11.96 35.72
C SER A 165 3.35 -13.01 36.75
N ALA A 166 2.73 -14.12 36.29
CA ALA A 166 2.37 -15.23 37.14
C ALA A 166 3.60 -15.85 37.84
N GLY A 167 4.69 -16.06 37.10
CA GLY A 167 5.95 -16.55 37.66
C GLY A 167 6.55 -15.62 38.71
N VAL A 168 6.57 -14.31 38.46
CA VAL A 168 7.05 -13.30 39.42
C VAL A 168 6.16 -13.24 40.66
N MET A 169 4.84 -13.32 40.48
CA MET A 169 3.88 -13.35 41.58
C MET A 169 4.08 -14.56 42.49
N LEU A 170 4.28 -15.76 41.92
CA LEU A 170 4.51 -16.98 42.68
C LEU A 170 5.86 -16.99 43.44
N LEU A 171 6.91 -16.34 42.88
CA LEU A 171 8.24 -16.33 43.47
C LEU A 171 8.46 -15.17 44.49
N TRP A 172 7.90 -13.99 44.17
CA TRP A 172 8.17 -12.74 44.94
C TRP A 172 6.92 -12.07 45.49
N GLY A 173 5.72 -12.56 45.16
CA GLY A 173 4.46 -11.93 45.62
C GLY A 173 4.14 -10.58 44.99
N ILE A 174 4.82 -10.23 43.89
CA ILE A 174 4.66 -8.95 43.19
C ILE A 174 3.91 -9.20 41.88
N SER A 175 2.78 -8.51 41.66
CA SER A 175 2.07 -8.54 40.38
C SER A 175 2.65 -7.50 39.42
N LEU A 176 3.12 -7.95 38.25
CA LEU A 176 3.61 -7.10 37.17
C LEU A 176 2.59 -6.91 36.04
N ASP A 177 1.41 -7.52 36.13
CA ASP A 177 0.39 -7.53 35.06
C ASP A 177 0.04 -6.15 34.55
N GLY A 178 -0.17 -5.18 35.44
CA GLY A 178 -0.52 -3.81 35.07
C GLY A 178 0.60 -3.13 34.29
N ILE A 179 1.85 -3.22 34.78
CA ILE A 179 3.00 -2.53 34.16
C ILE A 179 3.34 -3.13 32.80
N LEU A 180 3.46 -4.46 32.74
CA LEU A 180 3.73 -5.18 31.49
C LEU A 180 2.59 -4.96 30.49
N GLY A 181 1.35 -5.00 30.96
CA GLY A 181 0.17 -4.76 30.13
C GLY A 181 0.17 -3.37 29.51
N VAL A 182 0.51 -2.31 30.24
CA VAL A 182 0.63 -0.95 29.69
C VAL A 182 1.71 -0.87 28.63
N LEU A 183 2.91 -1.40 28.89
CA LEU A 183 4.02 -1.37 27.92
C LEU A 183 3.65 -2.09 26.62
N ILE A 184 3.06 -3.27 26.72
CA ILE A 184 2.66 -4.06 25.56
C ILE A 184 1.52 -3.39 24.81
N SER A 185 0.52 -2.85 25.49
CA SER A 185 -0.60 -2.15 24.87
C SER A 185 -0.14 -0.95 24.03
N LEU A 186 0.87 -0.20 24.50
CA LEU A 186 1.45 0.91 23.71
C LEU A 186 2.11 0.40 22.43
N VAL A 187 2.79 -0.74 22.48
CA VAL A 187 3.38 -1.37 21.28
C VAL A 187 2.27 -1.82 20.30
N ILE A 188 1.19 -2.43 20.81
CA ILE A 188 0.06 -2.87 20.00
C ILE A 188 -0.65 -1.68 19.35
N ILE A 189 -0.88 -0.59 20.09
CA ILE A 189 -1.49 0.63 19.55
C ILE A 189 -0.63 1.20 18.42
N LYS A 190 0.69 1.30 18.63
CA LYS A 190 1.62 1.73 17.58
C LYS A 190 1.51 0.85 16.36
N ALA A 191 1.58 -0.47 16.53
CA ALA A 191 1.49 -1.43 15.43
C ALA A 191 0.11 -1.36 14.73
N GLY A 192 -0.99 -1.18 15.47
CA GLY A 192 -2.33 -1.00 14.91
C GLY A 192 -2.43 0.25 14.03
N VAL A 193 -1.79 1.35 14.43
CA VAL A 193 -1.70 2.56 13.60
C VAL A 193 -0.88 2.31 12.33
N GLU A 194 0.26 1.63 12.44
CA GLU A 194 1.10 1.27 11.28
C GLU A 194 0.35 0.34 10.32
N MET A 195 -0.38 -0.67 10.84
CA MET A 195 -1.21 -1.58 10.04
C MET A 195 -2.39 -0.87 9.35
N LEU A 196 -2.91 0.21 9.93
CA LEU A 196 -3.94 1.04 9.32
C LEU A 196 -3.38 1.93 8.21
N SER A 197 -2.15 2.39 8.35
CA SER A 197 -1.50 3.32 7.42
C SER A 197 -1.33 2.72 6.02
N SER A 198 -0.90 1.45 5.91
CA SER A 198 -0.66 0.78 4.60
C SER A 198 -1.90 0.79 3.69
N PRO A 199 -3.05 0.18 4.07
CA PRO A 199 -4.22 0.14 3.20
C PRO A 199 -4.87 1.52 2.99
N VAL A 200 -4.73 2.45 3.94
CA VAL A 200 -5.20 3.83 3.78
C VAL A 200 -4.37 4.55 2.71
N ASN A 201 -3.05 4.42 2.74
CA ASN A 201 -2.17 4.99 1.74
C ASN A 201 -2.48 4.43 0.35
N GLU A 202 -2.72 3.11 0.22
CA GLU A 202 -3.15 2.49 -1.04
C GLU A 202 -4.47 3.07 -1.57
N LEU A 203 -5.41 3.41 -0.69
CA LEU A 203 -6.68 4.04 -1.09
C LEU A 203 -6.50 5.52 -1.49
N LEU A 204 -5.62 6.25 -0.81
CA LEU A 204 -5.28 7.65 -1.14
C LEU A 204 -4.48 7.75 -2.44
N GLY A 205 -3.71 6.73 -2.77
CA GLY A 205 -2.81 6.68 -3.91
C GLY A 205 -1.37 6.96 -3.49
N THR A 206 -0.60 5.90 -3.30
CA THR A 206 0.85 5.99 -3.16
C THR A 206 1.52 5.97 -4.52
N SER A 207 2.69 6.61 -4.62
CA SER A 207 3.56 6.45 -5.78
C SER A 207 3.95 4.97 -5.93
N ILE A 208 4.10 4.53 -7.16
CA ILE A 208 4.64 3.21 -7.46
C ILE A 208 6.12 3.15 -7.12
N SER A 209 6.61 1.92 -6.86
CA SER A 209 8.03 1.74 -6.61
C SER A 209 8.87 2.18 -7.83
N ALA A 210 9.99 2.84 -7.57
CA ALA A 210 10.93 3.24 -8.62
C ALA A 210 11.38 2.05 -9.51
N GLU A 211 11.46 0.85 -8.92
CA GLU A 211 11.77 -0.38 -9.67
C GLU A 211 10.73 -0.68 -10.75
N LEU A 212 9.44 -0.67 -10.40
CA LEU A 212 8.35 -0.91 -11.37
C LEU A 212 8.26 0.23 -12.40
N THR A 213 8.44 1.47 -11.97
CA THR A 213 8.50 2.65 -12.85
C THR A 213 9.58 2.49 -13.90
N ASN A 214 10.81 2.19 -13.49
CA ASN A 214 11.95 2.03 -14.39
C ASN A 214 11.76 0.84 -15.32
N GLN A 215 11.19 -0.25 -14.84
CA GLN A 215 10.88 -1.41 -15.67
C GLN A 215 9.87 -1.06 -16.76
N ILE A 216 8.76 -0.39 -16.43
CA ILE A 216 7.73 -0.01 -17.40
C ILE A 216 8.29 1.00 -18.41
N LYS A 217 8.97 2.05 -17.96
CA LYS A 217 9.58 3.05 -18.85
C LYS A 217 10.57 2.39 -19.82
N LYS A 218 11.39 1.44 -19.34
CA LYS A 218 12.32 0.68 -20.17
C LYS A 218 11.59 -0.18 -21.18
N GLU A 219 10.62 -1.00 -20.77
CA GLU A 219 9.86 -1.85 -21.68
C GLU A 219 9.14 -1.05 -22.78
N VAL A 220 8.57 0.12 -22.43
CA VAL A 220 7.92 1.02 -23.39
C VAL A 220 8.94 1.65 -24.35
N SER A 221 10.12 2.00 -23.88
CA SER A 221 11.18 2.58 -24.72
C SER A 221 11.76 1.61 -25.76
N GLU A 222 11.58 0.29 -25.57
CA GLU A 222 12.04 -0.75 -26.50
C GLU A 222 11.12 -0.92 -27.73
N PHE A 223 9.94 -0.27 -27.75
CA PHE A 223 9.07 -0.32 -28.92
C PHE A 223 9.62 0.55 -30.06
N GLU A 224 9.68 -0.03 -31.25
CA GLU A 224 10.11 0.70 -32.46
C GLU A 224 9.19 1.91 -32.70
N GLY A 225 9.79 3.08 -32.88
CA GLY A 225 9.08 4.36 -33.05
C GLY A 225 8.90 5.16 -31.77
N VAL A 226 9.28 4.63 -30.59
CA VAL A 226 9.33 5.37 -29.33
C VAL A 226 10.72 6.01 -29.17
N HIS A 227 10.76 7.33 -29.00
CA HIS A 227 11.99 8.11 -28.86
C HIS A 227 12.19 8.71 -27.46
N GLY A 228 11.20 8.58 -26.58
CA GLY A 228 11.24 9.00 -25.19
C GLY A 228 10.00 8.55 -24.45
N VAL A 229 10.07 8.42 -23.14
CA VAL A 229 8.99 7.94 -22.26
C VAL A 229 8.90 8.83 -21.04
N TYR A 230 7.72 9.42 -20.79
CA TYR A 230 7.49 10.46 -19.80
C TYR A 230 6.17 10.22 -19.06
N ASP A 231 5.97 10.91 -17.94
CA ASP A 231 4.70 11.08 -17.23
C ASP A 231 3.97 9.77 -16.93
N LEU A 232 4.73 8.79 -16.43
CA LEU A 232 4.10 7.55 -15.98
C LEU A 232 3.32 7.82 -14.68
N ILE A 233 2.00 7.74 -14.77
CA ILE A 233 1.09 7.83 -13.63
C ILE A 233 0.36 6.50 -13.53
N LEU A 234 0.40 5.86 -12.36
CA LEU A 234 -0.37 4.64 -12.11
C LEU A 234 -1.17 4.77 -10.81
N HIS A 235 -2.38 4.28 -10.84
CA HIS A 235 -3.29 4.19 -9.71
C HIS A 235 -3.62 2.73 -9.39
N ASN A 236 -3.54 2.35 -8.12
CA ASN A 236 -3.91 1.02 -7.66
C ASN A 236 -5.44 0.90 -7.52
N TYR A 237 -6.02 -0.10 -8.17
CA TYR A 237 -7.42 -0.49 -8.03
C TYR A 237 -7.57 -1.88 -7.39
N GLY A 238 -6.67 -2.21 -6.49
CA GLY A 238 -6.52 -3.48 -5.84
C GLY A 238 -5.18 -4.12 -6.20
N PRO A 239 -4.84 -5.25 -5.58
CA PRO A 239 -3.52 -5.85 -5.73
C PRO A 239 -3.21 -6.35 -7.16
N ASP A 240 -4.24 -6.68 -7.92
CA ASP A 240 -4.10 -7.31 -9.25
C ASP A 240 -4.42 -6.35 -10.42
N MET A 241 -4.83 -5.12 -10.16
CA MET A 241 -5.23 -4.17 -11.20
C MET A 241 -4.65 -2.79 -10.98
N LYS A 242 -4.01 -2.26 -12.01
CA LYS A 242 -3.51 -0.88 -12.06
C LYS A 242 -4.04 -0.17 -13.30
N ILE A 243 -4.27 1.12 -13.18
CA ILE A 243 -4.75 1.98 -14.28
C ILE A 243 -3.88 3.21 -14.31
N GLY A 244 -3.53 3.68 -15.50
CA GLY A 244 -2.71 4.87 -15.58
C GLY A 244 -2.52 5.41 -16.98
N SER A 245 -1.62 6.36 -17.07
CA SER A 245 -1.20 7.01 -18.31
C SER A 245 0.31 7.07 -18.42
N ILE A 246 0.78 7.16 -19.65
CA ILE A 246 2.18 7.37 -20.00
C ILE A 246 2.23 8.21 -21.26
N HIS A 247 3.23 9.05 -21.41
CA HIS A 247 3.48 9.78 -22.65
C HIS A 247 4.72 9.21 -23.35
N ILE A 248 4.64 9.16 -24.68
CA ILE A 248 5.77 8.74 -25.53
C ILE A 248 6.08 9.82 -26.55
N ASN A 249 7.36 9.98 -26.86
CA ASN A 249 7.81 10.79 -27.98
C ASN A 249 7.80 9.96 -29.27
N VAL A 250 7.22 10.54 -30.34
CA VAL A 250 7.26 10.00 -31.70
C VAL A 250 7.65 11.12 -32.68
N TYR A 251 8.13 10.79 -33.87
CA TYR A 251 8.38 11.81 -34.90
C TYR A 251 7.08 12.36 -35.46
N ASP A 252 7.05 13.67 -35.74
CA ASP A 252 5.91 14.39 -36.35
C ASP A 252 5.54 13.93 -37.75
N THR A 253 6.42 13.13 -38.41
CA THR A 253 6.19 12.48 -39.69
C THR A 253 5.41 11.17 -39.59
N MET A 254 5.21 10.63 -38.38
CA MET A 254 4.45 9.40 -38.16
C MET A 254 2.96 9.63 -38.46
N SER A 255 2.36 8.74 -39.24
CA SER A 255 0.94 8.87 -39.56
C SER A 255 0.06 8.53 -38.36
N ALA A 256 -1.16 9.06 -38.34
CA ALA A 256 -2.14 8.73 -37.28
C ALA A 256 -2.45 7.22 -37.22
N HIS A 257 -2.37 6.51 -38.35
CA HIS A 257 -2.51 5.05 -38.41
C HIS A 257 -1.40 4.35 -37.64
N ASP A 258 -0.15 4.76 -37.89
CA ASP A 258 1.04 4.16 -37.24
C ASP A 258 1.09 4.47 -35.74
N ILE A 259 0.74 5.71 -35.36
CA ILE A 259 0.60 6.10 -33.94
C ILE A 259 -0.44 5.22 -33.25
N HIS A 260 -1.63 5.03 -33.87
CA HIS A 260 -2.66 4.15 -33.31
C HIS A 260 -2.15 2.70 -33.17
N GLY A 261 -1.44 2.19 -34.19
CA GLY A 261 -0.83 0.86 -34.15
C GLY A 261 0.19 0.70 -33.00
N LEU A 262 1.06 1.70 -32.83
CA LEU A 262 2.07 1.73 -31.78
C LEU A 262 1.44 1.77 -30.39
N THR A 263 0.55 2.75 -30.13
CA THR A 263 -0.12 2.90 -28.83
C THR A 263 -0.95 1.66 -28.49
N ARG A 264 -1.60 1.02 -29.48
CA ARG A 264 -2.32 -0.24 -29.29
C ARG A 264 -1.40 -1.39 -28.86
N LYS A 265 -0.22 -1.52 -29.48
CA LYS A 265 0.77 -2.55 -29.11
C LYS A 265 1.25 -2.36 -27.67
N ILE A 266 1.61 -1.12 -27.28
CA ILE A 266 2.04 -0.79 -25.94
C ILE A 266 0.93 -1.12 -24.92
N THR A 267 -0.30 -0.64 -25.15
CA THR A 267 -1.44 -0.87 -24.26
C THR A 267 -1.71 -2.37 -24.05
N MET A 268 -1.69 -3.16 -25.14
CA MET A 268 -1.91 -4.61 -25.06
C MET A 268 -0.77 -5.33 -24.36
N HIS A 269 0.47 -4.91 -24.57
CA HIS A 269 1.63 -5.46 -23.88
C HIS A 269 1.53 -5.22 -22.35
N MET A 270 1.22 -3.99 -21.93
CA MET A 270 1.08 -3.65 -20.52
C MET A 270 -0.09 -4.39 -19.85
N LEU A 271 -1.21 -4.54 -20.56
CA LEU A 271 -2.37 -5.28 -20.04
C LEU A 271 -2.05 -6.77 -19.87
N THR A 272 -1.42 -7.40 -20.87
CA THR A 272 -1.21 -8.86 -20.85
C THR A 272 -0.07 -9.27 -19.93
N ARG A 273 0.97 -8.45 -19.81
CA ARG A 273 2.17 -8.78 -19.03
C ARG A 273 2.09 -8.32 -17.58
N HIS A 274 1.52 -7.15 -17.33
CA HIS A 274 1.52 -6.50 -16.02
C HIS A 274 0.12 -6.30 -15.41
N GLY A 275 -0.96 -6.61 -16.15
CA GLY A 275 -2.33 -6.32 -15.70
C GLY A 275 -2.63 -4.81 -15.61
N ILE A 276 -1.89 -3.98 -16.36
CA ILE A 276 -2.02 -2.52 -16.32
C ILE A 276 -2.89 -2.04 -17.47
N VAL A 277 -3.99 -1.36 -17.17
CA VAL A 277 -4.80 -0.64 -18.15
C VAL A 277 -4.15 0.73 -18.37
N LEU A 278 -3.38 0.85 -19.44
CA LEU A 278 -2.57 2.04 -19.74
C LEU A 278 -3.17 2.86 -20.87
N THR A 279 -3.30 4.19 -20.64
CA THR A 279 -3.54 5.16 -21.71
C THR A 279 -2.22 5.74 -22.17
N VAL A 280 -1.96 5.74 -23.47
CA VAL A 280 -0.72 6.25 -24.05
C VAL A 280 -1.01 7.59 -24.70
N GLY A 281 -0.46 8.67 -24.13
CA GLY A 281 -0.38 9.99 -24.74
C GLY A 281 0.83 10.11 -25.68
N VAL A 282 0.82 11.06 -26.58
CA VAL A 282 1.86 11.21 -27.59
C VAL A 282 2.33 12.66 -27.67
N TYR A 283 3.64 12.83 -27.58
CA TYR A 283 4.33 14.08 -27.89
C TYR A 283 5.04 13.95 -29.24
N ALA A 284 4.96 14.98 -30.08
CA ALA A 284 5.58 15.00 -31.41
C ALA A 284 6.95 15.67 -31.37
N ILE A 285 7.98 14.96 -31.81
CA ILE A 285 9.31 15.55 -32.05
C ILE A 285 9.32 16.11 -33.47
N ALA A 286 9.63 17.39 -33.61
CA ALA A 286 9.77 18.01 -34.90
C ALA A 286 10.99 17.47 -35.66
N THR A 287 10.75 17.08 -36.93
CA THR A 287 11.78 16.56 -37.82
C THR A 287 12.04 17.55 -38.97
N GLY A 288 13.25 17.52 -39.53
CA GLY A 288 13.64 18.33 -40.68
C GLY A 288 14.18 19.72 -40.33
N ASP A 289 14.54 20.47 -41.37
CA ASP A 289 15.13 21.82 -41.29
C ASP A 289 14.01 22.87 -41.37
N ASN A 290 13.21 23.00 -40.31
CA ASN A 290 12.12 23.98 -40.28
C ASN A 290 12.13 24.76 -38.97
N LYS A 291 11.41 25.87 -38.94
CA LYS A 291 11.32 26.78 -37.78
C LYS A 291 10.91 26.03 -36.49
N ARG A 292 10.05 25.01 -36.57
CA ARG A 292 9.59 24.23 -35.43
C ARG A 292 10.75 23.44 -34.80
N ALA A 293 11.53 22.76 -35.62
CA ALA A 293 12.69 21.96 -35.17
C ALA A 293 13.79 22.87 -34.56
N GLU A 294 14.03 24.03 -35.16
CA GLU A 294 14.97 25.02 -34.63
C GLU A 294 14.53 25.55 -33.26
N LEU A 295 13.26 25.96 -33.12
CA LEU A 295 12.70 26.43 -31.85
C LEU A 295 12.74 25.32 -30.80
N GLN A 296 12.33 24.10 -31.15
CA GLN A 296 12.38 22.96 -30.23
C GLN A 296 13.80 22.70 -29.73
N THR A 297 14.78 22.66 -30.62
CA THR A 297 16.19 22.42 -30.26
C THR A 297 16.71 23.51 -29.34
N THR A 298 16.47 24.78 -29.67
CA THR A 298 16.96 25.92 -28.91
C THR A 298 16.40 25.91 -27.49
N ILE A 299 15.07 25.74 -27.36
CA ILE A 299 14.39 25.77 -26.03
C ILE A 299 14.79 24.55 -25.18
N LEU A 300 14.75 23.35 -25.77
CA LEU A 300 15.12 22.15 -25.02
C LEU A 300 16.58 22.19 -24.56
N GLN A 301 17.53 22.66 -25.40
CA GLN A 301 18.92 22.80 -24.99
C GLN A 301 19.08 23.79 -23.83
N THR A 302 18.38 24.90 -23.87
CA THR A 302 18.41 25.90 -22.79
C THR A 302 17.87 25.34 -21.48
N LEU A 303 16.69 24.72 -21.53
CA LEU A 303 16.05 24.15 -20.35
C LEU A 303 16.82 22.97 -19.75
N VAL A 304 17.34 22.05 -20.56
CA VAL A 304 18.11 20.90 -20.09
C VAL A 304 19.46 21.33 -19.49
N SER A 305 20.02 22.49 -19.86
CA SER A 305 21.25 22.99 -19.26
C SER A 305 21.04 23.61 -17.86
N ASN A 306 19.80 23.89 -17.47
CA ASN A 306 19.45 24.42 -16.16
C ASN A 306 19.50 23.27 -15.11
N LYS A 307 20.27 23.48 -14.03
CA LYS A 307 20.49 22.48 -12.96
C LYS A 307 19.28 22.21 -12.09
N ASP A 308 18.35 23.17 -12.06
CA ASP A 308 17.13 23.11 -11.27
C ASP A 308 15.99 22.39 -12.02
N ILE A 309 16.26 21.87 -13.20
CA ILE A 309 15.32 21.09 -14.04
C ILE A 309 15.79 19.63 -14.11
N VAL A 310 14.89 18.73 -13.70
CA VAL A 310 15.11 17.28 -13.74
C VAL A 310 14.74 16.72 -15.11
N GLN A 311 13.64 17.21 -15.70
CA GLN A 311 13.13 16.71 -16.97
C GLN A 311 12.40 17.79 -17.76
N VAL A 312 12.46 17.71 -19.10
CA VAL A 312 11.73 18.57 -20.01
C VAL A 312 11.06 17.71 -21.07
N HIS A 313 9.79 17.93 -21.35
CA HIS A 313 9.01 17.21 -22.37
C HIS A 313 7.83 18.04 -22.86
N GLY A 314 6.94 17.49 -23.67
CA GLY A 314 5.70 18.13 -24.08
C GLY A 314 5.86 19.39 -24.93
N PHE A 315 7.03 19.59 -25.60
CA PHE A 315 7.20 20.76 -26.46
C PHE A 315 6.16 20.80 -27.58
N TYR A 316 5.45 21.94 -27.67
CA TYR A 316 4.47 22.20 -28.71
C TYR A 316 4.58 23.63 -29.23
N TYR A 317 4.62 23.81 -30.56
CA TYR A 317 4.58 25.11 -31.20
C TYR A 317 3.36 25.25 -32.11
N SER A 318 2.51 26.21 -31.81
CA SER A 318 1.36 26.61 -32.64
C SER A 318 1.69 27.85 -33.45
N GLU A 319 1.87 27.70 -34.76
CA GLU A 319 2.05 28.87 -35.66
C GLU A 319 0.82 29.73 -35.71
N LYS A 320 -0.38 29.18 -35.65
CA LYS A 320 -1.64 29.89 -35.69
C LYS A 320 -1.84 30.81 -34.49
N GLU A 321 -1.45 30.33 -33.31
CA GLU A 321 -1.60 31.07 -32.05
C GLU A 321 -0.32 31.81 -31.69
N ASN A 322 0.74 31.62 -32.46
CA ASN A 322 2.07 32.14 -32.21
C ASN A 322 2.53 31.87 -30.76
N MET A 323 2.38 30.60 -30.34
CA MET A 323 2.58 30.15 -28.96
C MET A 323 3.47 28.93 -28.91
N ILE A 324 4.35 28.86 -27.91
CA ILE A 324 5.10 27.69 -27.52
C ILE A 324 4.64 27.26 -26.14
N SER A 325 4.37 25.97 -25.97
CA SER A 325 4.15 25.32 -24.69
C SER A 325 5.22 24.24 -24.46
N VAL A 326 5.68 24.12 -23.22
CA VAL A 326 6.65 23.09 -22.82
C VAL A 326 6.44 22.72 -21.36
N ASP A 327 6.54 21.41 -21.07
CA ASP A 327 6.38 20.86 -19.74
C ASP A 327 7.76 20.70 -19.08
N VAL A 328 7.90 21.20 -17.85
CA VAL A 328 9.16 21.21 -17.09
C VAL A 328 8.92 20.57 -15.73
N VAL A 329 9.73 19.58 -15.39
CA VAL A 329 9.79 18.98 -14.06
C VAL A 329 10.93 19.62 -13.29
N PRO A 330 10.64 20.46 -12.27
CA PRO A 330 11.67 21.08 -11.46
C PRO A 330 12.27 20.09 -10.47
N ASP A 331 13.45 20.41 -9.95
CA ASP A 331 14.03 19.73 -8.79
C ASP A 331 13.15 19.92 -7.55
N ILE A 332 13.09 18.92 -6.69
CA ILE A 332 12.26 18.90 -5.47
C ILE A 332 12.59 20.06 -4.49
N SER A 333 13.75 20.67 -4.61
CA SER A 333 14.15 21.84 -3.81
C SER A 333 13.42 23.12 -4.21
N ILE A 334 12.79 23.16 -5.37
CA ILE A 334 12.02 24.31 -5.84
C ILE A 334 10.64 24.27 -5.18
N HIS A 335 10.33 25.29 -4.38
CA HIS A 335 9.08 25.39 -3.63
C HIS A 335 8.12 26.46 -4.15
N ASP A 336 8.61 27.39 -4.97
CA ASP A 336 7.81 28.46 -5.58
C ASP A 336 7.78 28.30 -7.10
N ASP A 337 6.85 27.51 -7.57
CA ASP A 337 6.66 27.22 -9.00
C ASP A 337 6.44 28.51 -9.82
N LYS A 338 5.74 29.50 -9.26
CA LYS A 338 5.44 30.76 -9.99
C LYS A 338 6.69 31.60 -10.19
N ALA A 339 7.51 31.73 -9.16
CA ALA A 339 8.79 32.45 -9.27
C ALA A 339 9.73 31.72 -10.21
N PHE A 340 9.75 30.39 -10.16
CA PHE A 340 10.58 29.55 -11.03
C PHE A 340 10.16 29.69 -12.51
N VAL A 341 8.87 29.55 -12.81
CA VAL A 341 8.33 29.75 -14.17
C VAL A 341 8.63 31.16 -14.69
N SER A 342 8.46 32.20 -13.85
CA SER A 342 8.77 33.57 -14.26
C SER A 342 10.25 33.70 -14.63
N HIS A 343 11.16 33.12 -13.85
CA HIS A 343 12.59 33.11 -14.14
C HIS A 343 12.92 32.41 -15.47
N LEU A 344 12.31 31.23 -15.71
CA LEU A 344 12.51 30.49 -16.95
C LEU A 344 11.97 31.27 -18.17
N ILE A 345 10.82 31.94 -18.01
CA ILE A 345 10.26 32.79 -19.07
C ILE A 345 11.22 33.95 -19.38
N ASP A 346 11.75 34.63 -18.37
CA ASP A 346 12.71 35.71 -18.54
C ASP A 346 13.99 35.25 -19.26
N GLU A 347 14.45 34.03 -19.02
CA GLU A 347 15.60 33.43 -19.67
C GLU A 347 15.35 33.06 -21.14
N ILE A 348 14.17 32.47 -21.44
CA ILE A 348 13.86 31.89 -22.75
C ILE A 348 13.24 32.91 -23.70
N GLN A 349 12.44 33.86 -23.20
CA GLN A 349 11.72 34.85 -24.03
C GLN A 349 12.61 35.61 -24.99
N PRO A 350 13.86 36.00 -24.63
CA PRO A 350 14.77 36.63 -25.57
C PRO A 350 15.18 35.79 -26.76
N LEU A 351 15.14 34.45 -26.63
CA LEU A 351 15.50 33.51 -27.68
C LEU A 351 14.34 33.32 -28.70
N VAL A 352 13.12 33.66 -28.29
CA VAL A 352 11.89 33.48 -29.08
C VAL A 352 11.09 34.79 -29.12
N PRO A 353 11.65 35.90 -29.64
CA PRO A 353 11.01 37.22 -29.59
C PRO A 353 9.68 37.21 -30.34
N GLY A 354 8.64 37.78 -29.69
CA GLY A 354 7.32 37.88 -30.28
C GLY A 354 6.47 36.61 -30.27
N ILE A 355 6.99 35.51 -29.76
CA ILE A 355 6.23 34.25 -29.55
C ILE A 355 5.78 34.23 -28.08
N HIS A 356 4.53 33.88 -27.84
CA HIS A 356 4.04 33.65 -26.47
C HIS A 356 4.58 32.34 -25.94
N LEU A 357 5.22 32.39 -24.76
CA LEU A 357 5.80 31.22 -24.11
C LEU A 357 4.95 30.82 -22.90
N GLU A 358 4.51 29.57 -22.88
CA GLU A 358 3.82 28.94 -21.77
C GLU A 358 4.66 27.77 -21.22
N ILE A 359 5.11 27.90 -19.98
CA ILE A 359 5.85 26.84 -19.27
C ILE A 359 4.89 26.22 -18.26
N VAL A 360 4.64 24.94 -18.41
CA VAL A 360 3.81 24.14 -17.52
C VAL A 360 4.71 23.39 -16.53
N ILE A 361 4.49 23.62 -15.25
CA ILE A 361 5.16 22.80 -14.23
C ILE A 361 4.47 21.45 -14.14
N ASP A 362 5.24 20.41 -14.34
CA ASP A 362 4.82 19.04 -14.15
C ASP A 362 5.56 18.43 -12.94
N HIS A 363 4.98 17.41 -12.37
CA HIS A 363 5.52 16.73 -11.21
C HIS A 363 5.93 15.30 -11.56
N ASN A 364 7.03 14.84 -10.96
CA ASN A 364 7.43 13.46 -11.11
C ASN A 364 6.58 12.57 -10.20
N TYR A 365 5.47 12.06 -10.72
CA TYR A 365 4.53 11.21 -9.99
C TYR A 365 5.02 9.77 -9.77
N SER A 366 6.17 9.41 -10.33
CA SER A 366 6.65 8.02 -10.40
C SER A 366 8.02 7.76 -9.76
N GLU A 367 8.58 8.75 -9.04
CA GLU A 367 9.86 8.61 -8.32
C GLU A 367 9.78 9.07 -6.87
#